data_43608991c176e2f63c20a40d85376e3e
#
_entry.id   43608991c176e2f63c20a40d85376e3e
#
_cell.length_a   1.000
_cell.length_b   1.000
_cell.length_c   1.000
_cell.angle_alpha   90.00
_cell.angle_beta   90.00
_cell.angle_gamma   90.00
#
_symmetry.space_group_name_H-M   'P 1'
#
loop_
_entity.id
_entity.type
_entity.pdbx_description
1 polymer ?
#
loop_
_entity_poly.entity_id
_entity_poly.type
_entity_poly.pdbx_seq_one_letter_code
_entity_poly.pdbx_strand_id
1 'polypeptide(L)'
;SGGTESINAVHASVRSLWPESRELVITGTEHAAVLESAKRWRKQGGKVVRAPVHADGRVDLDALREIVRPGVTALVSIMWANNETGVLAPMREIVEIAHAAGALVHTDAVQAAGKVPVDVKSVPVDFLSLSGHKMHAPKGVGALYVSKRVRFEPFLIGGGQENERRSGTENITPSRPPRP
;
A
#
# COMPACT_ATOMS: atom_id res chain seq x y z
N SER A 1 -6.64 8.09 -9.26
CA SER A 1 -5.87 9.07 -10.06
C SER A 1 -4.34 8.83 -10.00
N GLY A 2 -3.84 8.00 -9.12
CA GLY A 2 -2.41 7.69 -9.01
C GLY A 2 -2.04 7.02 -7.69
N GLY A 3 -0.73 6.74 -7.51
CA GLY A 3 -0.22 6.07 -6.30
C GLY A 3 -0.58 6.79 -5.00
N THR A 4 -0.50 8.12 -4.99
CA THR A 4 -0.84 8.90 -3.79
C THR A 4 -2.29 8.72 -3.36
N GLU A 5 -3.26 8.73 -4.29
CA GLU A 5 -4.67 8.50 -3.95
C GLU A 5 -4.88 7.08 -3.43
N SER A 6 -4.31 6.06 -4.09
CA SER A 6 -4.45 4.66 -3.68
C SER A 6 -3.87 4.40 -2.29
N ILE A 7 -2.69 4.94 -1.97
CA ILE A 7 -2.07 4.83 -0.64
C ILE A 7 -2.96 5.47 0.43
N ASN A 8 -3.45 6.70 0.18
CA ASN A 8 -4.35 7.37 1.11
C ASN A 8 -5.67 6.60 1.31
N ALA A 9 -6.20 6.01 0.24
CA ALA A 9 -7.42 5.21 0.30
C ALA A 9 -7.24 3.97 1.18
N VAL A 10 -6.12 3.24 1.05
CA VAL A 10 -5.82 2.08 1.89
C VAL A 10 -5.70 2.48 3.36
N HIS A 11 -4.88 3.49 3.66
CA HIS A 11 -4.65 3.91 5.04
C HIS A 11 -5.94 4.40 5.70
N ALA A 12 -6.77 5.16 4.98
CA ALA A 12 -8.05 5.64 5.50
C ALA A 12 -9.03 4.48 5.74
N SER A 13 -9.16 3.57 4.78
CA SER A 13 -10.05 2.41 4.89
C SER A 13 -9.67 1.50 6.05
N VAL A 14 -8.38 1.15 6.18
CA VAL A 14 -7.93 0.31 7.28
C VAL A 14 -8.14 1.01 8.63
N ARG A 15 -7.85 2.30 8.73
CA ARG A 15 -8.04 3.06 9.97
C ARG A 15 -9.52 3.12 10.40
N SER A 16 -10.44 3.15 9.43
CA SER A 16 -11.88 3.15 9.69
C SER A 16 -12.40 1.77 10.11
N LEU A 17 -12.02 0.73 9.38
CA LEU A 17 -12.56 -0.62 9.54
C LEU A 17 -11.96 -1.40 10.72
N TRP A 18 -10.74 -1.03 11.17
CA TRP A 18 -10.05 -1.69 12.29
C TRP A 18 -9.65 -0.67 13.37
N PRO A 19 -10.63 0.00 14.01
CA PRO A 19 -10.35 1.06 14.98
C PRO A 19 -9.64 0.57 16.24
N GLU A 20 -9.80 -0.71 16.59
CA GLU A 20 -9.17 -1.33 17.76
C GLU A 20 -7.67 -1.62 17.50
N SER A 21 -7.33 -2.01 16.29
CA SER A 21 -5.93 -2.21 15.85
C SER A 21 -5.37 -0.87 15.39
N ARG A 22 -4.52 -0.25 16.23
CA ARG A 22 -4.15 1.17 16.07
C ARG A 22 -2.78 1.40 15.49
N GLU A 23 -2.00 0.35 15.21
CA GLU A 23 -0.65 0.51 14.70
C GLU A 23 -0.57 0.35 13.18
N LEU A 24 0.12 1.30 12.56
CA LEU A 24 0.61 1.25 11.20
C LEU A 24 2.13 1.06 11.25
N VAL A 25 2.63 -0.02 10.66
CA VAL A 25 4.06 -0.26 10.51
C VAL A 25 4.50 0.16 9.11
N ILE A 26 5.51 1.00 9.02
CA ILE A 26 6.13 1.48 7.77
C ILE A 26 7.64 1.44 7.91
N THR A 27 8.39 1.56 6.80
CA THR A 27 9.84 1.86 6.89
C THR A 27 10.11 3.37 6.93
N GLY A 28 11.34 3.75 7.25
CA GLY A 28 11.78 5.15 7.13
C GLY A 28 12.06 5.58 5.70
N THR A 29 12.19 4.63 4.77
CA THR A 29 12.58 4.82 3.37
C THR A 29 11.39 4.86 2.41
N GLU A 30 10.16 4.93 2.92
CA GLU A 30 8.95 5.00 2.13
C GLU A 30 8.85 6.30 1.30
N HIS A 31 8.11 6.23 0.20
CA HIS A 31 7.74 7.43 -0.55
C HIS A 31 6.95 8.42 0.31
N ALA A 32 7.09 9.73 0.03
CA ALA A 32 6.41 10.80 0.75
C ALA A 32 4.89 10.58 0.90
N ALA A 33 4.23 9.94 -0.07
CA ALA A 33 2.80 9.63 0.01
C ALA A 33 2.47 8.71 1.20
N VAL A 34 3.32 7.73 1.52
CA VAL A 34 3.17 6.85 2.69
C VAL A 34 3.52 7.62 3.96
N LEU A 35 4.64 8.36 3.97
CA LEU A 35 5.10 9.09 5.15
C LEU A 35 4.09 10.16 5.60
N GLU A 36 3.53 10.93 4.67
CA GLU A 36 2.53 11.95 4.99
C GLU A 36 1.18 11.35 5.40
N SER A 37 0.77 10.27 4.75
CA SER A 37 -0.42 9.52 5.13
C SER A 37 -0.28 8.91 6.54
N ALA A 38 0.92 8.43 6.91
CA ALA A 38 1.23 7.98 8.26
C ALA A 38 1.16 9.10 9.32
N LYS A 39 1.54 10.34 8.97
CA LYS A 39 1.32 11.50 9.86
C LYS A 39 -0.18 11.74 10.11
N ARG A 40 -1.01 11.60 9.07
CA ARG A 40 -2.47 11.68 9.21
C ARG A 40 -3.01 10.57 10.13
N TRP A 41 -2.51 9.34 9.98
CA TRP A 41 -2.83 8.21 10.86
C TRP A 41 -2.64 8.56 12.33
N ARG A 42 -1.48 9.18 12.68
CA ARG A 42 -1.20 9.65 14.05
C ARG A 42 -2.18 10.72 14.51
N LYS A 43 -2.49 11.71 13.66
CA LYS A 43 -3.46 12.77 13.99
C LYS A 43 -4.86 12.22 14.29
N GLN A 44 -5.20 11.06 13.75
CA GLN A 44 -6.46 10.35 13.99
C GLN A 44 -6.39 9.42 15.21
N GLY A 45 -5.36 9.54 16.06
CA GLY A 45 -5.20 8.75 17.29
C GLY A 45 -4.58 7.36 17.08
N GLY A 46 -4.10 7.05 15.88
CA GLY A 46 -3.34 5.83 15.62
C GLY A 46 -1.87 5.96 15.99
N LYS A 47 -1.17 4.83 16.09
CA LYS A 47 0.27 4.78 16.30
C LYS A 47 0.98 4.39 15.01
N VAL A 48 2.13 5.00 14.74
CA VAL A 48 3.00 4.62 13.63
C VAL A 48 4.32 4.11 14.18
N VAL A 49 4.66 2.90 13.82
CA VAL A 49 5.92 2.24 14.16
C VAL A 49 6.79 2.19 12.91
N ARG A 50 8.07 2.49 13.05
CA ARG A 50 9.02 2.39 11.96
C ARG A 50 9.80 1.09 12.07
N ALA A 51 9.66 0.23 11.07
CA ALA A 51 10.51 -0.93 10.90
C ALA A 51 11.92 -0.46 10.54
N PRO A 52 12.95 -0.97 11.22
CA PRO A 52 14.33 -0.69 10.88
C PRO A 52 14.68 -1.19 9.48
N VAL A 53 15.65 -0.50 8.88
CA VAL A 53 16.32 -0.94 7.66
C VAL A 53 17.83 -0.98 7.90
N HIS A 54 18.50 -1.92 7.27
CA HIS A 54 19.97 -2.00 7.28
C HIS A 54 20.59 -0.83 6.50
N ALA A 55 21.91 -0.65 6.65
CA ALA A 55 22.63 0.42 5.96
C ALA A 55 22.54 0.35 4.42
N ASP A 56 22.28 -0.84 3.88
CA ASP A 56 22.04 -1.07 2.45
C ASP A 56 20.59 -0.85 2.02
N GLY A 57 19.72 -0.46 2.95
CA GLY A 57 18.30 -0.17 2.70
C GLY A 57 17.36 -1.38 2.76
N ARG A 58 17.86 -2.59 3.01
CA ARG A 58 17.01 -3.77 3.17
C ARG A 58 16.25 -3.72 4.50
N VAL A 59 15.01 -4.20 4.49
CA VAL A 59 14.18 -4.31 5.70
C VAL A 59 14.80 -5.34 6.65
N ASP A 60 14.94 -4.95 7.92
CA ASP A 60 15.33 -5.87 8.98
C ASP A 60 14.11 -6.74 9.38
N LEU A 61 14.11 -7.98 8.90
CA LEU A 61 13.00 -8.90 9.12
C LEU A 61 12.89 -9.39 10.56
N ASP A 62 14.00 -9.48 11.28
CA ASP A 62 13.98 -9.91 12.68
C ASP A 62 13.37 -8.83 13.55
N ALA A 63 13.79 -7.59 13.38
CA ALA A 63 13.15 -6.45 14.03
C ALA A 63 11.67 -6.29 13.59
N LEU A 64 11.33 -6.58 12.32
CA LEU A 64 9.95 -6.56 11.87
C LEU A 64 9.07 -7.57 12.62
N ARG A 65 9.57 -8.79 12.86
CA ARG A 65 8.85 -9.82 13.66
C ARG A 65 8.57 -9.36 15.08
N GLU A 66 9.49 -8.63 15.69
CA GLU A 66 9.33 -8.13 17.07
C GLU A 66 8.29 -7.01 17.17
N ILE A 67 8.22 -6.14 16.16
CA ILE A 67 7.35 -4.95 16.21
C ILE A 67 5.93 -5.21 15.69
N VAL A 68 5.74 -6.20 14.82
CA VAL A 68 4.40 -6.58 14.31
C VAL A 68 3.70 -7.44 15.37
N ARG A 69 2.61 -6.92 15.94
CA ARG A 69 1.97 -7.50 17.12
C ARG A 69 0.54 -7.93 16.87
N PRO A 70 0.16 -9.16 17.26
CA PRO A 70 -1.23 -9.65 17.12
C PRO A 70 -2.24 -8.73 17.83
N GLY A 71 -3.35 -8.45 17.14
CA GLY A 71 -4.43 -7.61 17.67
C GLY A 71 -4.12 -6.13 17.85
N VAL A 72 -2.89 -5.70 17.59
CA VAL A 72 -2.42 -4.31 17.77
C VAL A 72 -2.04 -3.68 16.44
N THR A 73 -1.26 -4.40 15.62
CA THR A 73 -0.87 -3.93 14.29
C THR A 73 -2.03 -4.14 13.32
N ALA A 74 -2.53 -3.06 12.73
CA ALA A 74 -3.59 -3.10 11.73
C ALA A 74 -3.03 -3.34 10.33
N LEU A 75 -1.93 -2.64 10.01
CA LEU A 75 -1.37 -2.58 8.67
C LEU A 75 0.15 -2.52 8.69
N VAL A 76 0.77 -3.36 7.87
CA VAL A 76 2.17 -3.23 7.48
C VAL A 76 2.18 -2.66 6.06
N SER A 77 2.75 -1.45 5.88
CA SER A 77 2.79 -0.75 4.59
C SER A 77 4.23 -0.49 4.21
N ILE A 78 4.78 -1.34 3.33
CA ILE A 78 6.18 -1.32 2.91
C ILE A 78 6.23 -1.36 1.38
N MET A 79 7.03 -0.47 0.79
CA MET A 79 7.18 -0.41 -0.65
C MET A 79 7.88 -1.65 -1.21
N TRP A 80 7.46 -2.09 -2.40
CA TRP A 80 8.03 -3.27 -3.07
C TRP A 80 9.45 -3.02 -3.58
N ALA A 81 9.66 -1.84 -4.17
CA ALA A 81 10.95 -1.39 -4.67
C ALA A 81 11.17 0.07 -4.29
N ASN A 82 12.33 0.37 -3.73
CA ASN A 82 12.66 1.74 -3.34
C ASN A 82 12.96 2.62 -4.56
N ASN A 83 12.37 3.81 -4.59
CA ASN A 83 12.47 4.73 -5.73
C ASN A 83 13.82 5.43 -5.85
N GLU A 84 14.64 5.45 -4.79
CA GLU A 84 15.94 6.11 -4.75
C GLU A 84 17.09 5.11 -4.86
N THR A 85 17.01 4.03 -4.10
CA THR A 85 18.11 3.03 -4.00
C THR A 85 17.91 1.83 -4.92
N GLY A 86 16.69 1.57 -5.38
CA GLY A 86 16.35 0.37 -6.16
C GLY A 86 16.27 -0.92 -5.33
N VAL A 87 16.45 -0.86 -4.02
CA VAL A 87 16.36 -2.02 -3.13
C VAL A 87 14.98 -2.64 -3.21
N LEU A 88 14.92 -3.95 -3.39
CA LEU A 88 13.70 -4.74 -3.38
C LEU A 88 13.41 -5.23 -1.96
N ALA A 89 12.18 -5.02 -1.50
CA ALA A 89 11.74 -5.57 -0.22
C ALA A 89 11.46 -7.08 -0.34
N PRO A 90 11.78 -7.88 0.67
CA PRO A 90 11.46 -9.30 0.74
C PRO A 90 9.97 -9.49 1.05
N MET A 91 9.12 -9.20 0.04
CA MET A 91 7.68 -9.06 0.25
C MET A 91 7.00 -10.35 0.71
N ARG A 92 7.50 -11.53 0.33
CA ARG A 92 6.94 -12.81 0.79
C ARG A 92 7.06 -12.95 2.30
N GLU A 93 8.26 -12.74 2.82
CA GLU A 93 8.56 -12.82 4.24
C GLU A 93 7.81 -11.75 5.04
N ILE A 94 7.70 -10.55 4.50
CA ILE A 94 6.92 -9.45 5.10
C ILE A 94 5.44 -9.84 5.21
N VAL A 95 4.86 -10.44 4.16
CA VAL A 95 3.47 -10.92 4.17
C VAL A 95 3.29 -12.03 5.20
N GLU A 96 4.21 -12.99 5.26
CA GLU A 96 4.17 -14.09 6.24
C GLU A 96 4.20 -13.56 7.68
N ILE A 97 5.10 -12.63 7.99
CA ILE A 97 5.20 -11.99 9.32
C ILE A 97 3.91 -11.25 9.67
N ALA A 98 3.41 -10.43 8.77
CA ALA A 98 2.21 -9.64 9.03
C ALA A 98 0.96 -10.50 9.19
N HIS A 99 0.73 -11.46 8.30
CA HIS A 99 -0.42 -12.34 8.33
C HIS A 99 -0.39 -13.29 9.54
N ALA A 100 0.79 -13.75 9.98
CA ALA A 100 0.91 -14.53 11.21
C ALA A 100 0.43 -13.76 12.46
N ALA A 101 0.53 -12.44 12.45
CA ALA A 101 0.01 -11.55 13.49
C ALA A 101 -1.43 -11.07 13.23
N GLY A 102 -2.07 -11.48 12.13
CA GLY A 102 -3.39 -11.00 11.72
C GLY A 102 -3.42 -9.56 11.20
N ALA A 103 -2.26 -8.97 10.91
CA ALA A 103 -2.15 -7.65 10.31
C ALA A 103 -2.32 -7.73 8.79
N LEU A 104 -2.88 -6.67 8.19
CA LEU A 104 -2.99 -6.53 6.74
C LEU A 104 -1.68 -6.04 6.13
N VAL A 105 -1.47 -6.31 4.85
CA VAL A 105 -0.29 -5.86 4.10
C VAL A 105 -0.69 -4.98 2.93
N HIS A 106 -0.13 -3.77 2.92
CA HIS A 106 -0.12 -2.88 1.76
C HIS A 106 1.30 -2.75 1.21
N THR A 107 1.41 -2.70 -0.10
CA THR A 107 2.68 -2.37 -0.75
C THR A 107 2.50 -1.26 -1.78
N ASP A 108 3.41 -0.29 -1.75
CA ASP A 108 3.60 0.64 -2.86
C ASP A 108 4.47 -0.05 -3.92
N ALA A 109 3.82 -0.53 -4.99
CA ALA A 109 4.48 -1.19 -6.11
C ALA A 109 4.70 -0.25 -7.31
N VAL A 110 4.58 1.06 -7.13
CA VAL A 110 4.72 2.08 -8.19
C VAL A 110 6.07 1.98 -8.90
N GLN A 111 7.14 1.62 -8.20
CA GLN A 111 8.46 1.45 -8.80
C GLN A 111 8.75 0.01 -9.23
N ALA A 112 8.02 -0.98 -8.74
CA ALA A 112 8.21 -2.39 -9.07
C ALA A 112 7.47 -2.81 -10.34
N ALA A 113 6.21 -2.37 -10.49
CA ALA A 113 5.36 -2.78 -11.60
C ALA A 113 5.97 -2.41 -12.96
N GLY A 114 5.99 -3.40 -13.86
CA GLY A 114 6.60 -3.26 -15.18
C GLY A 114 8.12 -3.32 -15.23
N LYS A 115 8.82 -3.45 -14.08
CA LYS A 115 10.28 -3.54 -14.00
C LYS A 115 10.76 -4.85 -13.39
N VAL A 116 10.02 -5.38 -12.42
CA VAL A 116 10.26 -6.68 -11.81
C VAL A 116 8.96 -7.47 -11.77
N PRO A 117 9.01 -8.81 -11.65
CA PRO A 117 7.81 -9.62 -11.48
C PRO A 117 7.04 -9.22 -10.23
N VAL A 118 5.76 -8.86 -10.40
CA VAL A 118 4.82 -8.56 -9.32
C VAL A 118 3.61 -9.48 -9.49
N ASP A 119 3.51 -10.49 -8.64
CA ASP A 119 2.41 -11.46 -8.70
C ASP A 119 1.75 -11.62 -7.33
N VAL A 120 0.54 -11.10 -7.21
CA VAL A 120 -0.27 -11.14 -5.99
C VAL A 120 -0.80 -12.55 -5.65
N LYS A 121 -0.65 -13.53 -6.54
CA LYS A 121 -0.97 -14.93 -6.23
C LYS A 121 0.17 -15.60 -5.48
N SER A 122 1.40 -15.30 -5.87
CA SER A 122 2.61 -15.85 -5.23
C SER A 122 3.03 -15.06 -4.00
N VAL A 123 2.73 -13.76 -3.95
CA VAL A 123 2.95 -12.85 -2.81
C VAL A 123 1.61 -12.22 -2.45
N PRO A 124 0.83 -12.87 -1.55
CA PRO A 124 -0.58 -12.53 -1.33
C PRO A 124 -0.78 -11.28 -0.46
N VAL A 125 -0.30 -10.13 -0.93
CA VAL A 125 -0.58 -8.83 -0.30
C VAL A 125 -2.08 -8.53 -0.30
N ASP A 126 -2.54 -7.75 0.65
CA ASP A 126 -3.95 -7.37 0.76
C ASP A 126 -4.27 -6.16 -0.10
N PHE A 127 -3.31 -5.23 -0.22
CA PHE A 127 -3.43 -4.03 -1.04
C PHE A 127 -2.14 -3.78 -1.82
N LEU A 128 -2.27 -3.30 -3.06
CA LEU A 128 -1.12 -2.92 -3.87
C LEU A 128 -1.44 -1.66 -4.67
N SER A 129 -0.60 -0.64 -4.51
CA SER A 129 -0.74 0.66 -5.19
C SER A 129 0.11 0.75 -6.44
N LEU A 130 -0.47 1.24 -7.53
CA LEU A 130 0.17 1.47 -8.81
C LEU A 130 -0.01 2.90 -9.30
N SER A 131 0.91 3.37 -10.14
CA SER A 131 0.80 4.65 -10.82
C SER A 131 1.21 4.52 -12.29
N GLY A 132 0.29 4.87 -13.18
CA GLY A 132 0.44 4.66 -14.62
C GLY A 132 1.62 5.41 -15.23
N HIS A 133 1.93 6.62 -14.76
CA HIS A 133 3.04 7.42 -15.30
C HIS A 133 4.44 6.78 -15.08
N LYS A 134 4.55 5.79 -14.24
CA LYS A 134 5.78 4.99 -14.06
C LYS A 134 5.86 3.80 -15.02
N MET A 135 4.77 3.53 -15.75
CA MET A 135 4.62 2.48 -16.75
C MET A 135 4.25 3.08 -18.14
N HIS A 136 4.75 4.27 -18.45
CA HIS A 136 4.55 4.98 -19.71
C HIS A 136 3.10 5.38 -20.04
N ALA A 137 2.17 5.27 -19.06
CA ALA A 137 0.81 5.78 -19.24
C ALA A 137 0.75 7.30 -18.93
N PRO A 138 -0.29 8.00 -19.37
CA PRO A 138 -0.51 9.39 -19.01
C PRO A 138 -0.55 9.62 -17.49
N LYS A 139 -0.18 10.84 -17.05
CA LYS A 139 -0.36 11.27 -15.66
C LYS A 139 -1.85 11.30 -15.31
N GLY A 140 -2.18 11.09 -14.04
CA GLY A 140 -3.57 11.12 -13.57
C GLY A 140 -4.27 9.75 -13.59
N VAL A 141 -3.54 8.68 -13.92
CA VAL A 141 -4.01 7.29 -13.88
C VAL A 141 -3.22 6.50 -12.84
N GLY A 142 -3.91 5.69 -12.07
CA GLY A 142 -3.35 4.73 -11.15
C GLY A 142 -4.32 3.57 -10.92
N ALA A 143 -3.87 2.55 -10.22
CA ALA A 143 -4.71 1.44 -9.81
C ALA A 143 -4.42 1.07 -8.36
N LEU A 144 -5.46 0.59 -7.70
CA LEU A 144 -5.39 -0.04 -6.39
C LEU A 144 -5.89 -1.47 -6.52
N TYR A 145 -5.01 -2.44 -6.28
CA TYR A 145 -5.44 -3.81 -6.06
C TYR A 145 -5.94 -3.94 -4.61
N VAL A 146 -7.09 -4.55 -4.45
CA VAL A 146 -7.65 -4.93 -3.16
C VAL A 146 -7.99 -6.41 -3.21
N SER A 147 -7.41 -7.19 -2.32
CA SER A 147 -7.70 -8.63 -2.18
C SER A 147 -9.20 -8.84 -1.90
N LYS A 148 -9.78 -9.86 -2.54
CA LYS A 148 -11.19 -10.24 -2.30
C LYS A 148 -11.47 -10.68 -0.86
N ARG A 149 -10.42 -10.99 -0.09
CA ARG A 149 -10.52 -11.43 1.32
C ARG A 149 -10.67 -10.28 2.30
N VAL A 150 -10.43 -9.03 1.84
CA VAL A 150 -10.35 -7.86 2.72
C VAL A 150 -11.51 -6.90 2.44
N ARG A 151 -12.11 -6.40 3.51
CA ARG A 151 -13.08 -5.31 3.42
C ARG A 151 -12.36 -4.01 3.07
N PHE A 152 -13.00 -3.20 2.26
CA PHE A 152 -12.47 -1.90 1.84
C PHE A 152 -13.58 -0.86 1.83
N GLU A 153 -13.34 0.29 2.43
CA GLU A 153 -14.21 1.45 2.37
C GLU A 153 -13.69 2.48 1.37
N PRO A 154 -14.56 3.03 0.51
CA PRO A 154 -14.16 4.04 -0.46
C PRO A 154 -13.60 5.28 0.22
N PHE A 155 -12.48 5.79 -0.28
CA PHE A 155 -11.90 7.06 0.17
C PHE A 155 -12.61 8.27 -0.45
N LEU A 156 -12.99 8.18 -1.73
CA LEU A 156 -13.80 9.17 -2.44
C LEU A 156 -15.24 8.69 -2.48
N ILE A 157 -16.12 9.46 -1.87
CA ILE A 157 -17.54 9.17 -1.74
C ILE A 157 -18.33 10.04 -2.72
N GLY A 158 -19.36 9.47 -3.37
CA GLY A 158 -20.21 10.17 -4.35
C GLY A 158 -20.92 9.18 -5.28
N GLY A 159 -21.12 9.55 -6.53
CA GLY A 159 -21.64 8.64 -7.56
C GLY A 159 -20.74 7.43 -7.74
N GLY A 160 -21.22 6.26 -7.36
CA GLY A 160 -20.44 5.02 -7.28
C GLY A 160 -19.91 4.56 -8.63
N GLN A 161 -18.61 4.34 -8.73
CA GLN A 161 -17.89 3.72 -9.85
C GLN A 161 -16.96 2.64 -9.27
N GLU A 162 -16.25 1.93 -10.12
CA GLU A 162 -15.28 0.89 -9.70
C GLU A 162 -15.88 -0.13 -8.70
N ASN A 163 -17.09 -0.62 -8.98
CA ASN A 163 -17.86 -1.49 -8.08
C ASN A 163 -18.08 -0.86 -6.69
N GLU A 164 -18.44 0.42 -6.65
CA GLU A 164 -18.65 1.23 -5.44
C GLU A 164 -17.40 1.43 -4.57
N ARG A 165 -16.23 1.10 -5.08
CA ARG A 165 -14.95 1.25 -4.34
C ARG A 165 -14.27 2.59 -4.55
N ARG A 166 -14.67 3.34 -5.58
CA ARG A 166 -14.16 4.69 -5.84
C ARG A 166 -15.19 5.47 -6.63
N SER A 167 -15.67 6.57 -6.08
CA SER A 167 -16.66 7.43 -6.72
C SER A 167 -16.04 8.46 -7.65
N GLY A 168 -16.84 8.99 -8.56
CA GLY A 168 -16.45 9.98 -9.56
C GLY A 168 -16.24 9.36 -10.95
N THR A 169 -16.68 10.08 -11.96
CA THR A 169 -16.63 9.66 -13.36
C THR A 169 -15.24 9.18 -13.76
N GLU A 170 -15.18 8.03 -14.41
CA GLU A 170 -13.93 7.44 -14.89
C GLU A 170 -13.30 8.29 -15.99
N ASN A 171 -11.98 8.49 -15.92
CA ASN A 171 -11.23 9.10 -16.98
C ASN A 171 -10.84 8.03 -18.03
N ILE A 172 -11.73 7.80 -18.98
CA ILE A 172 -11.57 6.73 -19.98
C ILE A 172 -10.43 6.99 -20.99
N THR A 173 -10.06 8.24 -21.22
CA THR A 173 -9.01 8.58 -22.19
C THR A 173 -7.62 8.09 -21.75
N PRO A 174 -7.15 8.34 -20.51
CA PRO A 174 -5.89 7.79 -20.01
C PRO A 174 -5.95 6.30 -19.68
N SER A 175 -7.15 5.74 -19.46
CA SER A 175 -7.33 4.37 -18.97
C SER A 175 -7.41 3.33 -20.10
N ARG A 176 -7.61 3.76 -21.35
CA ARG A 176 -7.66 2.87 -22.50
C ARG A 176 -6.40 2.99 -23.34
N PRO A 177 -5.70 1.90 -23.65
CA PRO A 177 -4.69 1.93 -24.70
C PRO A 177 -5.34 2.30 -26.03
N PRO A 178 -4.62 2.95 -26.96
CA PRO A 178 -5.10 3.13 -28.32
C PRO A 178 -5.47 1.76 -28.89
N ARG A 179 -6.62 1.66 -29.53
CA ARG A 179 -6.97 0.44 -30.27
C ARG A 179 -5.99 0.32 -31.44
N PRO A 180 -5.52 -0.90 -31.76
CA PRO A 180 -4.66 -1.13 -32.92
C PRO A 180 -5.34 -0.76 -34.21
#